data_8c7d953e0f874092a4e65d313f78c7bc
#
_entry.id   8c7d953e0f874092a4e65d313f78c7bc
#
_cell.length_a   1.000
_cell.length_b   1.000
_cell.length_c   1.000
_cell.angle_alpha   90.00
_cell.angle_beta   90.00
_cell.angle_gamma   90.00
#
_symmetry.space_group_name_H-M   'P 1'
#
loop_
_entity.id
_entity.type
_entity.pdbx_description
1 polymer ?
#
loop_
_entity_poly.entity_id
_entity_poly.type
_entity_poly.pdbx_seq_one_letter_code
_entity_poly.pdbx_strand_id
1 'polypeptide(L)'
;MDELRNVEYLPEPNEPRVVSAVDPSVSGFEDQWRSEVTGWFPTIVQPIKRVSRPYFLVSRGIALAILGAIVVLVWRFEWLIIELPLPDSEWAFEDSGIRDLQAMGLDGTGVHVCMVDTGIDLTHSAFNGRTIVFKDYVGGSSSPVEYGAIAHGTLMAGILLSQEHQIGVAPNVTFAMVATLQEDENGMNTGDESLVADAIRWCDQVFNADIISLSLGGMTPEEGETESKSVSATRQVTDKGIFVVAAAGNDGGPDDDGDVSSPGNVPRVITVGSHDRFGNVWSNSSIGNASLNLDESRQHPNMKPEILAPGVQIISAGEQNAWYSSSGTSDSTVFVAGSLALILQEFPQLKPSSNSNGSCIDAVKGALMNSTTTQNVAPIHDSKEGYGVLDAEKWYQEASKIGDC
;
A
#
# COMPACT_ATOMS: atom_id res chain seq x y z
N MET A 1 -8.63 -44.87 -2.40
CA MET A 1 -9.05 -44.27 -3.68
C MET A 1 -9.87 -45.22 -4.55
N ASP A 2 -10.57 -46.16 -3.95
CA ASP A 2 -11.38 -47.19 -4.66
C ASP A 2 -12.89 -47.04 -4.44
N GLU A 3 -13.36 -46.05 -3.70
CA GLU A 3 -14.78 -45.87 -3.39
C GLU A 3 -15.58 -45.05 -4.43
N LEU A 4 -14.93 -44.54 -5.48
CA LEU A 4 -15.63 -43.71 -6.50
C LEU A 4 -15.88 -44.47 -7.81
N ARG A 5 -15.70 -45.79 -7.87
CA ARG A 5 -15.90 -46.57 -9.10
C ARG A 5 -17.36 -46.92 -9.44
N ASN A 6 -18.33 -46.57 -8.57
CA ASN A 6 -19.75 -46.88 -8.77
C ASN A 6 -20.62 -45.62 -8.72
N VAL A 7 -20.13 -44.46 -9.09
CA VAL A 7 -20.99 -43.30 -9.28
C VAL A 7 -21.54 -43.36 -10.69
N GLU A 8 -22.80 -43.79 -10.83
CA GLU A 8 -23.53 -43.60 -12.08
C GLU A 8 -23.64 -42.12 -12.39
N TYR A 9 -23.21 -41.71 -13.59
CA TYR A 9 -23.41 -40.35 -14.05
C TYR A 9 -24.91 -40.07 -14.11
N LEU A 10 -25.37 -39.07 -13.40
CA LEU A 10 -26.71 -38.56 -13.56
C LEU A 10 -26.87 -38.06 -15.01
N PRO A 11 -27.98 -38.35 -15.67
CA PRO A 11 -28.22 -37.86 -17.02
C PRO A 11 -28.27 -36.33 -17.07
N GLU A 12 -28.00 -35.77 -18.28
CA GLU A 12 -27.89 -34.31 -18.44
C GLU A 12 -29.17 -33.57 -18.02
N PRO A 13 -29.07 -32.29 -17.57
CA PRO A 13 -30.13 -31.53 -16.95
C PRO A 13 -31.42 -31.34 -17.81
N ASN A 14 -31.35 -31.63 -19.07
CA ASN A 14 -32.48 -31.50 -20.03
C ASN A 14 -33.32 -32.76 -20.17
N GLU A 15 -32.98 -33.86 -19.53
CA GLU A 15 -33.84 -35.05 -19.51
C GLU A 15 -34.93 -34.93 -18.43
N PRO A 16 -36.25 -35.00 -18.81
CA PRO A 16 -37.34 -34.89 -17.84
C PRO A 16 -37.27 -35.92 -16.68
N ARG A 17 -36.54 -37.01 -16.89
CA ARG A 17 -36.34 -38.08 -15.89
C ARG A 17 -35.44 -37.70 -14.74
N VAL A 18 -34.63 -36.66 -14.87
CA VAL A 18 -33.72 -36.20 -13.81
C VAL A 18 -34.44 -35.37 -12.78
N VAL A 19 -35.56 -34.77 -13.14
CA VAL A 19 -36.32 -33.83 -12.30
C VAL A 19 -37.35 -34.49 -11.42
N SER A 20 -37.78 -35.71 -11.76
CA SER A 20 -38.70 -36.48 -10.92
C SER A 20 -38.17 -37.89 -10.64
N ALA A 21 -38.08 -38.23 -9.37
CA ALA A 21 -37.63 -39.56 -8.93
C ALA A 21 -38.59 -40.69 -9.42
N VAL A 22 -39.75 -40.34 -9.92
CA VAL A 22 -40.76 -41.26 -10.50
C VAL A 22 -41.42 -40.57 -11.70
N ASP A 23 -41.46 -41.24 -12.84
CA ASP A 23 -42.17 -40.80 -14.03
C ASP A 23 -43.70 -41.04 -13.85
N PRO A 24 -44.52 -40.01 -13.75
CA PRO A 24 -45.95 -40.16 -13.53
C PRO A 24 -46.71 -40.84 -14.70
N SER A 25 -46.06 -41.06 -15.85
CA SER A 25 -46.61 -41.76 -16.99
C SER A 25 -46.48 -43.29 -16.88
N VAL A 26 -45.74 -43.78 -15.91
CA VAL A 26 -45.59 -45.24 -15.68
C VAL A 26 -46.87 -45.81 -15.14
N SER A 27 -47.36 -46.87 -15.73
CA SER A 27 -48.56 -47.58 -15.29
C SER A 27 -48.39 -48.10 -13.86
N GLY A 28 -49.25 -47.68 -12.93
CA GLY A 28 -49.15 -47.99 -11.51
C GLY A 28 -48.84 -46.80 -10.61
N PHE A 29 -48.72 -45.60 -11.16
CA PHE A 29 -48.63 -44.40 -10.37
C PHE A 29 -49.96 -44.09 -9.70
N GLU A 30 -49.98 -44.17 -8.35
CA GLU A 30 -51.11 -43.77 -7.52
C GLU A 30 -50.75 -42.53 -6.73
N ASP A 31 -51.71 -41.62 -6.58
CA ASP A 31 -51.51 -40.34 -5.87
C ASP A 31 -51.10 -40.49 -4.38
N GLN A 32 -51.31 -41.69 -3.82
CA GLN A 32 -51.01 -42.01 -2.43
C GLN A 32 -49.55 -42.41 -2.18
N TRP A 33 -48.76 -42.74 -3.21
CA TRP A 33 -47.38 -43.21 -3.02
C TRP A 33 -46.47 -42.17 -2.31
N ARG A 34 -46.78 -40.87 -2.41
CA ARG A 34 -46.02 -39.83 -1.73
C ARG A 34 -46.11 -39.94 -0.20
N SER A 35 -47.25 -40.31 0.32
CA SER A 35 -47.41 -40.48 1.76
C SER A 35 -46.70 -41.75 2.26
N GLU A 36 -46.65 -42.80 1.44
CA GLU A 36 -45.98 -44.07 1.80
C GLU A 36 -44.43 -43.94 1.72
N VAL A 37 -43.90 -43.22 0.71
CA VAL A 37 -42.45 -43.07 0.51
C VAL A 37 -41.90 -41.91 1.33
N THR A 38 -42.62 -40.81 1.49
CA THR A 38 -42.16 -39.62 2.19
C THR A 38 -42.66 -39.49 3.62
N GLY A 39 -43.59 -40.35 4.04
CA GLY A 39 -44.21 -40.27 5.35
C GLY A 39 -45.09 -39.03 5.58
N TRP A 40 -45.45 -38.32 4.46
CA TRP A 40 -46.25 -37.12 4.53
C TRP A 40 -47.77 -37.45 4.46
N PHE A 41 -48.48 -37.20 5.54
CA PHE A 41 -49.96 -37.29 5.56
C PHE A 41 -50.54 -35.88 5.44
N PRO A 42 -51.53 -35.65 4.58
CA PRO A 42 -52.20 -34.36 4.54
C PRO A 42 -52.89 -34.11 5.87
N THR A 43 -52.34 -33.24 6.67
CA THR A 43 -52.99 -32.76 7.89
C THR A 43 -54.22 -31.95 7.50
N ILE A 44 -55.37 -32.30 8.08
CA ILE A 44 -56.57 -31.50 7.94
C ILE A 44 -56.26 -30.12 8.52
N VAL A 45 -56.08 -29.13 7.61
CA VAL A 45 -55.84 -27.76 8.02
C VAL A 45 -57.09 -27.25 8.72
N GLN A 46 -57.08 -27.15 10.02
CA GLN A 46 -58.15 -26.49 10.76
C GLN A 46 -58.26 -25.05 10.28
N PRO A 47 -59.44 -24.52 10.00
CA PRO A 47 -59.58 -23.14 9.55
C PRO A 47 -58.99 -22.21 10.59
N ILE A 48 -57.99 -21.42 10.17
CA ILE A 48 -57.38 -20.41 11.01
C ILE A 48 -58.50 -19.48 11.50
N LYS A 49 -58.75 -19.46 12.83
CA LYS A 49 -59.68 -18.52 13.41
C LYS A 49 -59.31 -17.11 12.99
N ARG A 50 -60.13 -16.42 12.20
CA ARG A 50 -59.92 -15.02 11.86
C ARG A 50 -59.87 -14.22 13.16
N VAL A 51 -58.71 -13.72 13.51
CA VAL A 51 -58.52 -12.74 14.56
C VAL A 51 -59.30 -11.47 14.19
N SER A 52 -60.15 -10.98 15.08
CA SER A 52 -60.98 -9.80 14.80
C SER A 52 -60.09 -8.59 14.43
N ARG A 53 -60.54 -7.78 13.45
CA ARG A 53 -59.81 -6.60 12.97
C ARG A 53 -59.19 -5.69 14.06
N PRO A 54 -59.87 -5.42 15.21
CA PRO A 54 -59.26 -4.57 16.24
C PRO A 54 -58.02 -5.19 16.88
N TYR A 55 -57.98 -6.51 17.13
CA TYR A 55 -56.79 -7.20 17.66
C TYR A 55 -55.61 -7.15 16.70
N PHE A 56 -55.86 -7.19 15.40
CA PHE A 56 -54.83 -7.11 14.39
C PHE A 56 -54.23 -5.71 14.24
N LEU A 57 -55.02 -4.67 14.43
CA LEU A 57 -54.57 -3.28 14.46
C LEU A 57 -53.77 -2.96 15.73
N VAL A 58 -54.23 -3.45 16.88
CA VAL A 58 -53.51 -3.30 18.16
C VAL A 58 -52.19 -4.04 18.15
N SER A 59 -52.14 -5.27 17.65
CA SER A 59 -50.90 -6.04 17.58
C SER A 59 -49.87 -5.41 16.62
N ARG A 60 -50.31 -4.83 15.49
CA ARG A 60 -49.43 -4.06 14.59
C ARG A 60 -48.94 -2.77 15.24
N GLY A 61 -49.77 -2.06 15.95
CA GLY A 61 -49.39 -0.85 16.70
C GLY A 61 -48.33 -1.16 17.76
N ILE A 62 -48.50 -2.24 18.51
CA ILE A 62 -47.52 -2.70 19.49
C ILE A 62 -46.22 -3.12 18.81
N ALA A 63 -46.28 -3.86 17.70
CA ALA A 63 -45.08 -4.28 16.94
C ALA A 63 -44.30 -3.07 16.39
N LEU A 64 -44.97 -2.06 15.86
CA LEU A 64 -44.35 -0.81 15.40
C LEU A 64 -43.74 -0.01 16.56
N ALA A 65 -44.40 0.06 17.70
CA ALA A 65 -43.87 0.71 18.89
C ALA A 65 -42.63 0.01 19.44
N ILE A 66 -42.61 -1.34 19.46
CA ILE A 66 -41.41 -2.12 19.82
C ILE A 66 -40.28 -1.90 18.82
N LEU A 67 -40.58 -1.93 17.53
CA LEU A 67 -39.57 -1.66 16.48
C LEU A 67 -38.99 -0.25 16.63
N GLY A 68 -39.84 0.76 16.85
CA GLY A 68 -39.41 2.13 17.11
C GLY A 68 -38.53 2.24 18.36
N ALA A 69 -38.91 1.57 19.44
CA ALA A 69 -38.12 1.52 20.67
C ALA A 69 -36.75 0.85 20.44
N ILE A 70 -36.71 -0.25 19.67
CA ILE A 70 -35.44 -0.91 19.30
C ILE A 70 -34.55 0.02 18.48
N VAL A 71 -35.12 0.72 17.48
CA VAL A 71 -34.35 1.69 16.67
C VAL A 71 -33.79 2.82 17.54
N VAL A 72 -34.59 3.35 18.48
CA VAL A 72 -34.12 4.41 19.39
C VAL A 72 -33.06 3.86 20.36
N LEU A 73 -33.21 2.63 20.86
CA LEU A 73 -32.19 2.01 21.71
C LEU A 73 -30.90 1.75 20.97
N VAL A 74 -30.97 1.20 19.75
CA VAL A 74 -29.81 0.97 18.90
C VAL A 74 -29.09 2.30 18.62
N TRP A 75 -29.84 3.35 18.28
CA TRP A 75 -29.27 4.70 18.04
C TRP A 75 -28.70 5.32 19.32
N ARG A 76 -29.38 5.18 20.46
CA ARG A 76 -28.99 5.80 21.73
C ARG A 76 -27.80 5.14 22.40
N PHE A 77 -27.59 3.83 22.17
CA PHE A 77 -26.51 3.04 22.75
C PHE A 77 -25.44 2.68 21.72
N GLU A 78 -25.49 3.25 20.51
CA GLU A 78 -24.50 3.01 19.44
C GLU A 78 -24.28 1.51 19.15
N TRP A 79 -25.29 0.66 19.41
CA TRP A 79 -25.19 -0.80 19.20
C TRP A 79 -25.10 -1.20 17.73
N LEU A 80 -25.27 -0.26 16.81
CA LEU A 80 -25.05 -0.43 15.38
C LEU A 80 -23.87 0.46 14.96
N ILE A 81 -22.75 0.31 15.64
CA ILE A 81 -21.47 0.68 15.04
C ILE A 81 -21.23 -0.42 14.01
N ILE A 82 -21.59 -0.14 12.75
CA ILE A 82 -21.08 -0.92 11.63
C ILE A 82 -19.62 -0.46 11.55
N GLU A 83 -18.73 -1.16 12.24
CA GLU A 83 -17.33 -1.09 11.93
C GLU A 83 -17.22 -1.61 10.51
N LEU A 84 -17.01 -0.69 9.56
CA LEU A 84 -16.64 -1.10 8.22
C LEU A 84 -15.37 -1.95 8.38
N PRO A 85 -15.29 -3.09 7.71
CA PRO A 85 -14.07 -3.87 7.77
C PRO A 85 -12.92 -2.96 7.38
N LEU A 86 -11.86 -2.96 8.19
CA LEU A 86 -10.63 -2.25 7.88
C LEU A 86 -10.15 -2.69 6.49
N PRO A 87 -9.54 -1.81 5.71
CA PRO A 87 -8.89 -2.22 4.48
C PRO A 87 -7.98 -3.43 4.71
N ASP A 88 -7.90 -4.32 3.75
CA ASP A 88 -7.10 -5.56 3.87
C ASP A 88 -5.62 -5.27 4.16
N SER A 89 -5.13 -4.05 3.89
CA SER A 89 -3.78 -3.59 4.17
C SER A 89 -3.63 -2.74 5.44
N GLU A 90 -4.62 -2.65 6.32
CA GLU A 90 -4.51 -1.89 7.59
C GLU A 90 -3.34 -2.38 8.46
N TRP A 91 -3.06 -3.69 8.44
CA TRP A 91 -1.89 -4.26 9.11
C TRP A 91 -0.59 -3.50 8.80
N ALA A 92 -0.44 -2.99 7.57
CA ALA A 92 0.75 -2.28 7.14
C ALA A 92 0.94 -0.95 7.88
N PHE A 93 -0.14 -0.28 8.22
CA PHE A 93 -0.13 0.99 8.96
C PHE A 93 0.01 0.77 10.46
N GLU A 94 -0.60 -0.30 11.00
CA GLU A 94 -0.49 -0.66 12.41
C GLU A 94 0.91 -1.19 12.73
N ASP A 95 1.38 -2.22 12.02
CA ASP A 95 2.65 -2.89 12.27
C ASP A 95 3.86 -1.96 12.07
N SER A 96 3.76 -0.98 11.15
CA SER A 96 4.79 0.03 10.93
C SER A 96 4.79 1.18 11.92
N GLY A 97 3.86 1.22 12.89
CA GLY A 97 3.73 2.31 13.89
C GLY A 97 3.25 3.65 13.30
N ILE A 98 2.78 3.67 12.05
CA ILE A 98 2.26 4.89 11.42
C ILE A 98 0.99 5.37 12.11
N ARG A 99 0.11 4.45 12.51
CA ARG A 99 -1.12 4.80 13.24
C ARG A 99 -0.85 5.50 14.56
N ASP A 100 0.24 5.15 15.24
CA ASP A 100 0.64 5.80 16.49
C ASP A 100 1.02 7.26 16.23
N LEU A 101 1.78 7.54 15.17
CA LEU A 101 2.14 8.91 14.78
C LEU A 101 0.89 9.71 14.33
N GLN A 102 0.01 9.11 13.57
CA GLN A 102 -1.26 9.74 13.16
C GLN A 102 -2.16 10.03 14.37
N ALA A 103 -2.19 9.15 15.36
CA ALA A 103 -2.93 9.37 16.61
C ALA A 103 -2.36 10.54 17.45
N MET A 104 -1.07 10.87 17.29
CA MET A 104 -0.46 12.08 17.85
C MET A 104 -0.88 13.36 17.10
N GLY A 105 -1.62 13.25 15.99
CA GLY A 105 -2.05 14.37 15.15
C GLY A 105 -1.05 14.72 14.04
N LEU A 106 -0.09 13.84 13.75
CA LEU A 106 0.84 14.01 12.64
C LEU A 106 0.20 13.53 11.33
N ASP A 107 0.29 14.34 10.30
CA ASP A 107 -0.36 14.13 9.00
C ASP A 107 0.50 14.60 7.81
N GLY A 108 1.73 15.04 8.07
CA GLY A 108 2.68 15.55 7.09
C GLY A 108 2.55 17.05 6.81
N THR A 109 1.67 17.79 7.54
CA THR A 109 1.49 19.23 7.35
C THR A 109 2.82 19.97 7.40
N GLY A 110 3.05 20.83 6.39
CA GLY A 110 4.23 21.70 6.30
C GLY A 110 5.47 20.98 5.76
N VAL A 111 5.39 19.73 5.31
CA VAL A 111 6.47 18.99 4.66
C VAL A 111 6.23 18.90 3.15
N HIS A 112 7.27 19.13 2.37
CA HIS A 112 7.24 19.07 0.90
C HIS A 112 7.76 17.71 0.41
N VAL A 113 6.86 16.91 -0.19
CA VAL A 113 7.21 15.61 -0.78
C VAL A 113 7.06 15.68 -2.29
N CYS A 114 8.14 15.38 -3.01
CA CYS A 114 8.18 15.27 -4.45
C CYS A 114 8.30 13.79 -4.84
N MET A 115 7.34 13.29 -5.62
CA MET A 115 7.37 11.94 -6.15
C MET A 115 7.71 11.97 -7.64
N VAL A 116 8.66 11.14 -8.06
CA VAL A 116 9.05 10.96 -9.47
C VAL A 116 8.56 9.59 -9.90
N ASP A 117 7.59 9.56 -10.81
CA ASP A 117 6.87 8.34 -11.16
C ASP A 117 6.23 8.44 -12.57
N THR A 118 5.17 7.70 -12.83
CA THR A 118 4.42 7.67 -14.10
C THR A 118 3.41 8.80 -14.25
N GLY A 119 3.12 9.53 -13.20
CA GLY A 119 2.08 10.57 -13.16
C GLY A 119 1.00 10.30 -12.12
N ILE A 120 -0.18 10.92 -12.28
CA ILE A 120 -1.29 10.77 -11.34
C ILE A 120 -2.63 11.04 -12.01
N ASP A 121 -3.62 10.22 -11.70
CA ASP A 121 -5.03 10.47 -11.99
C ASP A 121 -5.73 11.15 -10.81
N LEU A 122 -5.79 12.48 -10.82
CA LEU A 122 -6.49 13.26 -9.78
C LEU A 122 -8.02 13.13 -9.81
N THR A 123 -8.58 12.44 -10.79
CA THR A 123 -10.04 12.20 -10.84
C THR A 123 -10.46 11.07 -9.91
N HIS A 124 -9.51 10.27 -9.41
CA HIS A 124 -9.78 9.24 -8.42
C HIS A 124 -10.27 9.84 -7.10
N SER A 125 -11.28 9.18 -6.48
CA SER A 125 -11.92 9.65 -5.24
C SER A 125 -10.95 9.84 -4.07
N ALA A 126 -9.88 9.06 -4.02
CA ALA A 126 -8.79 9.19 -3.05
C ALA A 126 -8.19 10.60 -2.97
N PHE A 127 -8.30 11.39 -4.04
CA PHE A 127 -7.72 12.73 -4.16
C PHE A 127 -8.75 13.85 -4.21
N ASN A 128 -9.99 13.58 -3.84
CA ASN A 128 -11.06 14.58 -3.86
C ASN A 128 -10.68 15.87 -3.12
N GLY A 129 -10.79 17.00 -3.83
CA GLY A 129 -10.48 18.32 -3.27
C GLY A 129 -8.98 18.65 -3.13
N ARG A 130 -8.09 17.76 -3.59
CA ARG A 130 -6.65 18.01 -3.54
C ARG A 130 -6.17 18.91 -4.66
N THR A 131 -5.18 19.72 -4.31
CA THR A 131 -4.34 20.46 -5.27
C THR A 131 -2.90 19.97 -5.11
N ILE A 132 -2.26 19.65 -6.23
CA ILE A 132 -0.86 19.22 -6.27
C ILE A 132 -0.08 20.11 -7.24
N VAL A 133 1.23 20.11 -7.10
CA VAL A 133 2.13 20.62 -8.14
C VAL A 133 2.42 19.47 -9.11
N PHE A 134 2.31 19.71 -10.41
CA PHE A 134 2.53 18.71 -11.42
C PHE A 134 3.58 19.14 -12.44
N LYS A 135 4.50 18.27 -12.77
CA LYS A 135 5.49 18.46 -13.83
C LYS A 135 5.51 17.23 -14.71
N ASP A 136 5.42 17.45 -16.01
CA ASP A 136 5.38 16.38 -17.00
C ASP A 136 6.57 16.47 -17.95
N TYR A 137 7.38 15.42 -17.96
CA TYR A 137 8.48 15.19 -18.90
C TYR A 137 8.15 14.14 -19.97
N VAL A 138 7.01 13.46 -19.87
CA VAL A 138 6.55 12.43 -20.82
C VAL A 138 5.80 13.06 -21.98
N GLY A 139 4.64 13.65 -21.70
CA GLY A 139 3.75 14.24 -22.72
C GLY A 139 3.76 15.76 -22.75
N GLY A 140 4.38 16.43 -21.78
CA GLY A 140 4.43 17.88 -21.67
C GLY A 140 3.10 18.53 -21.27
N SER A 141 2.20 17.78 -20.63
CA SER A 141 0.92 18.28 -20.13
C SER A 141 1.13 19.31 -19.00
N SER A 142 0.28 20.32 -18.97
CA SER A 142 0.19 21.26 -17.84
C SER A 142 -0.79 20.80 -16.76
N SER A 143 -1.56 19.77 -17.02
CA SER A 143 -2.54 19.18 -16.08
C SER A 143 -2.09 17.77 -15.70
N PRO A 144 -2.38 17.31 -14.47
CA PRO A 144 -2.08 15.95 -14.05
C PRO A 144 -2.59 14.89 -15.02
N VAL A 145 -1.71 13.97 -15.39
CA VAL A 145 -1.98 12.82 -16.26
C VAL A 145 -1.21 11.63 -15.71
N GLU A 146 -1.78 10.46 -15.81
CA GLU A 146 -1.15 9.18 -15.51
C GLU A 146 -0.74 8.49 -16.82
N TYR A 147 0.50 8.00 -16.89
CA TYR A 147 1.06 7.35 -18.08
C TYR A 147 1.47 5.89 -17.86
N GLY A 148 1.39 5.41 -16.63
CA GLY A 148 1.94 4.12 -16.25
C GLY A 148 1.00 2.94 -16.45
N ALA A 149 1.60 1.77 -16.61
CA ALA A 149 0.90 0.52 -16.45
C ALA A 149 0.26 0.45 -15.07
N ILE A 150 -1.00 -0.01 -15.00
CA ILE A 150 -1.79 -0.12 -13.76
C ILE A 150 -1.88 1.18 -12.93
N ALA A 151 -1.64 2.34 -13.55
CA ALA A 151 -1.61 3.65 -12.89
C ALA A 151 -0.64 3.71 -11.68
N HIS A 152 0.62 3.29 -11.89
CA HIS A 152 1.60 3.11 -10.84
C HIS A 152 1.81 4.37 -9.98
N GLY A 153 2.00 5.54 -10.58
CA GLY A 153 2.16 6.78 -9.82
C GLY A 153 0.91 7.16 -9.03
N THR A 154 -0.29 6.84 -9.55
CA THR A 154 -1.56 7.01 -8.84
C THR A 154 -1.65 6.09 -7.63
N LEU A 155 -1.22 4.81 -7.77
CA LEU A 155 -1.12 3.87 -6.65
C LEU A 155 -0.20 4.40 -5.55
N MET A 156 1.00 4.83 -5.91
CA MET A 156 1.99 5.37 -4.97
C MET A 156 1.48 6.65 -4.29
N ALA A 157 0.90 7.57 -5.06
CA ALA A 157 0.27 8.77 -4.49
C ALA A 157 -0.88 8.43 -3.54
N GLY A 158 -1.66 7.39 -3.82
CA GLY A 158 -2.75 6.92 -2.97
C GLY A 158 -2.27 6.46 -1.59
N ILE A 159 -1.18 5.67 -1.51
CA ILE A 159 -0.57 5.25 -0.24
C ILE A 159 -0.10 6.46 0.58
N LEU A 160 0.38 7.53 -0.07
CA LEU A 160 0.85 8.71 0.64
C LEU A 160 -0.30 9.63 1.08
N LEU A 161 -1.26 9.88 0.19
CA LEU A 161 -2.14 11.04 0.26
C LEU A 161 -3.62 10.74 0.53
N SER A 162 -4.10 9.52 0.31
CA SER A 162 -5.53 9.24 0.34
C SER A 162 -6.13 9.61 1.69
N GLN A 163 -7.28 10.31 1.65
CA GLN A 163 -8.10 10.56 2.83
C GLN A 163 -9.26 9.55 2.94
N GLU A 164 -9.52 8.80 1.88
CA GLU A 164 -10.49 7.72 1.90
C GLU A 164 -9.91 6.47 2.54
N HIS A 165 -10.73 5.73 3.23
CA HIS A 165 -10.39 4.46 3.90
C HIS A 165 -9.17 4.53 4.82
N GLN A 166 -8.73 5.74 5.21
CA GLN A 166 -7.55 5.96 6.06
C GLN A 166 -6.25 5.38 5.49
N ILE A 167 -6.13 5.27 4.16
CA ILE A 167 -4.98 4.65 3.49
C ILE A 167 -3.76 5.60 3.42
N GLY A 168 -3.94 6.91 3.51
CA GLY A 168 -2.84 7.87 3.40
C GLY A 168 -1.90 7.85 4.60
N VAL A 169 -0.59 7.66 4.35
CA VAL A 169 0.45 7.72 5.40
C VAL A 169 0.63 9.14 5.92
N ALA A 170 0.78 10.12 5.01
CA ALA A 170 0.98 11.53 5.32
C ALA A 170 0.04 12.40 4.46
N PRO A 171 -1.27 12.37 4.77
CA PRO A 171 -2.28 12.92 3.88
C PRO A 171 -2.22 14.44 3.67
N ASN A 172 -1.53 15.21 4.49
CA ASN A 172 -1.51 16.67 4.40
C ASN A 172 -0.14 17.26 4.01
N VAL A 173 0.76 16.46 3.42
CA VAL A 173 1.98 16.98 2.82
C VAL A 173 1.67 17.95 1.67
N THR A 174 2.53 18.94 1.46
CA THR A 174 2.60 19.67 0.20
C THR A 174 3.23 18.74 -0.85
N PHE A 175 2.49 18.41 -1.89
CA PHE A 175 2.85 17.32 -2.79
C PHE A 175 3.13 17.78 -4.21
N ALA A 176 4.19 17.25 -4.81
CA ALA A 176 4.45 17.33 -6.23
C ALA A 176 4.57 15.94 -6.85
N MET A 177 3.97 15.77 -8.02
CA MET A 177 4.17 14.62 -8.89
C MET A 177 4.94 15.05 -10.14
N VAL A 178 6.01 14.32 -10.45
CA VAL A 178 6.80 14.52 -11.67
C VAL A 178 6.70 13.26 -12.52
N ALA A 179 6.02 13.35 -13.66
CA ALA A 179 5.89 12.24 -14.60
C ALA A 179 7.16 12.14 -15.48
N THR A 180 7.85 11.01 -15.39
CA THR A 180 9.06 10.68 -16.16
C THR A 180 9.03 9.29 -16.76
N LEU A 181 8.12 8.44 -16.29
CA LEU A 181 7.95 7.06 -16.72
C LEU A 181 6.62 6.92 -17.45
N GLN A 182 6.55 5.95 -18.34
CA GLN A 182 5.35 5.57 -19.07
C GLN A 182 5.33 4.07 -19.32
N GLU A 183 4.15 3.53 -19.59
CA GLU A 183 4.00 2.15 -20.05
C GLU A 183 4.64 1.96 -21.43
N ASP A 184 5.46 0.92 -21.57
CA ASP A 184 6.02 0.49 -22.84
C ASP A 184 5.15 -0.57 -23.54
N GLU A 185 5.57 -1.04 -24.71
CA GLU A 185 4.86 -2.05 -25.51
C GLU A 185 4.73 -3.42 -24.79
N ASN A 186 5.51 -3.65 -23.73
CA ASN A 186 5.48 -4.88 -22.94
C ASN A 186 4.65 -4.74 -21.66
N GLY A 187 4.05 -3.58 -21.42
CA GLY A 187 3.30 -3.30 -20.20
C GLY A 187 4.18 -2.98 -18.99
N MET A 188 5.43 -2.56 -19.22
CA MET A 188 6.38 -2.18 -18.17
C MET A 188 6.51 -0.66 -18.09
N ASN A 189 6.65 -0.14 -16.87
CA ASN A 189 6.92 1.28 -16.66
C ASN A 189 8.38 1.58 -16.94
N THR A 190 8.65 2.35 -18.00
CA THR A 190 10.01 2.70 -18.44
C THR A 190 10.14 4.19 -18.66
N GLY A 191 11.36 4.71 -18.62
CA GLY A 191 11.64 6.11 -18.85
C GLY A 191 13.11 6.38 -19.18
N ASP A 192 13.37 7.55 -19.75
CA ASP A 192 14.74 8.00 -20.02
C ASP A 192 15.40 8.46 -18.71
N GLU A 193 16.56 7.91 -18.41
CA GLU A 193 17.32 8.21 -17.21
C GLU A 193 17.68 9.71 -17.08
N SER A 194 17.89 10.39 -18.21
CA SER A 194 18.13 11.85 -18.20
C SER A 194 16.91 12.64 -17.74
N LEU A 195 15.71 12.18 -18.08
CA LEU A 195 14.46 12.81 -17.60
C LEU A 195 14.26 12.56 -16.10
N VAL A 196 14.61 11.38 -15.61
CA VAL A 196 14.61 11.10 -14.16
C VAL A 196 15.58 12.02 -13.43
N ALA A 197 16.80 12.21 -13.96
CA ALA A 197 17.78 13.14 -13.41
C ALA A 197 17.28 14.59 -13.40
N ASP A 198 16.61 15.03 -14.48
CA ASP A 198 16.03 16.37 -14.56
C ASP A 198 14.84 16.53 -13.60
N ALA A 199 14.04 15.49 -13.38
CA ALA A 199 12.98 15.47 -12.39
C ALA A 199 13.52 15.63 -10.97
N ILE A 200 14.56 14.88 -10.61
CA ILE A 200 15.21 15.00 -9.29
C ILE A 200 15.72 16.44 -9.06
N ARG A 201 16.36 17.04 -10.06
CA ARG A 201 16.79 18.44 -9.99
C ARG A 201 15.63 19.43 -9.91
N TRP A 202 14.52 19.15 -10.59
CA TRP A 202 13.33 19.98 -10.54
C TRP A 202 12.68 19.94 -9.15
N CYS A 203 12.63 18.76 -8.51
CA CYS A 203 12.16 18.61 -7.13
C CYS A 203 12.96 19.50 -6.16
N ASP A 204 14.27 19.61 -6.33
CA ASP A 204 15.15 20.50 -5.57
C ASP A 204 14.93 21.98 -5.93
N GLN A 205 15.13 22.35 -7.21
CA GLN A 205 15.33 23.74 -7.63
C GLN A 205 14.02 24.54 -7.77
N VAL A 206 12.92 23.84 -8.05
CA VAL A 206 11.62 24.48 -8.36
C VAL A 206 10.61 24.20 -7.26
N PHE A 207 10.48 22.94 -6.86
CA PHE A 207 9.50 22.58 -5.85
C PHE A 207 10.01 22.78 -4.41
N ASN A 208 11.33 22.81 -4.19
CA ASN A 208 11.99 22.88 -2.88
C ASN A 208 11.56 21.73 -1.96
N ALA A 209 11.73 20.50 -2.43
CA ALA A 209 11.36 19.30 -1.72
C ALA A 209 12.16 19.13 -0.41
N ASP A 210 11.51 18.71 0.65
CA ASP A 210 12.17 18.16 1.84
C ASP A 210 12.50 16.69 1.61
N ILE A 211 11.60 15.97 0.91
CA ILE A 211 11.72 14.54 0.61
C ILE A 211 11.45 14.31 -0.88
N ILE A 212 12.29 13.50 -1.53
CA ILE A 212 12.06 12.97 -2.87
C ILE A 212 11.82 11.46 -2.75
N SER A 213 10.67 11.00 -3.26
CA SER A 213 10.28 9.58 -3.29
C SER A 213 10.50 9.04 -4.70
N LEU A 214 11.29 7.98 -4.82
CA LEU A 214 11.68 7.33 -6.06
C LEU A 214 11.21 5.86 -6.05
N SER A 215 9.95 5.63 -6.41
CA SER A 215 9.40 4.28 -6.60
C SER A 215 9.79 3.70 -7.96
N LEU A 216 11.06 3.85 -8.31
CA LEU A 216 11.66 3.47 -9.58
C LEU A 216 13.11 3.02 -9.35
N GLY A 217 13.64 2.31 -10.34
CA GLY A 217 15.06 1.95 -10.34
C GLY A 217 15.46 1.31 -11.66
N GLY A 218 16.73 1.42 -11.97
CA GLY A 218 17.36 0.78 -13.10
C GLY A 218 18.52 -0.10 -12.65
N MET A 219 19.10 -0.84 -13.59
CA MET A 219 20.28 -1.67 -13.34
C MET A 219 21.44 -0.81 -12.82
N THR A 220 22.17 -1.35 -11.89
CA THR A 220 23.41 -0.72 -11.44
C THR A 220 24.42 -0.75 -12.60
N PRO A 221 25.09 0.39 -12.95
CA PRO A 221 26.09 0.41 -14.00
C PRO A 221 27.20 -0.59 -13.73
N GLU A 222 27.66 -1.29 -14.79
CA GLU A 222 28.78 -2.20 -14.70
C GLU A 222 30.08 -1.47 -14.38
N GLU A 223 31.05 -2.22 -13.87
CA GLU A 223 32.35 -1.69 -13.51
C GLU A 223 33.05 -1.04 -14.74
N GLY A 224 33.46 0.21 -14.58
CA GLY A 224 34.09 0.99 -15.64
C GLY A 224 33.14 1.82 -16.52
N GLU A 225 31.83 1.72 -16.31
CA GLU A 225 30.87 2.62 -16.91
C GLU A 225 30.86 3.99 -16.20
N THR A 226 30.44 5.02 -16.93
CA THR A 226 30.27 6.36 -16.35
C THR A 226 29.09 6.35 -15.42
N GLU A 227 29.23 7.01 -14.25
CA GLU A 227 28.12 7.20 -13.30
C GLU A 227 26.87 7.71 -14.01
N SER A 228 25.75 7.10 -13.74
CA SER A 228 24.49 7.45 -14.38
C SER A 228 24.03 8.87 -13.97
N LYS A 229 23.24 9.51 -14.84
CA LYS A 229 22.77 10.88 -14.60
C LYS A 229 21.85 10.99 -13.40
N SER A 230 21.03 9.97 -13.17
CA SER A 230 20.12 9.92 -12.01
C SER A 230 20.90 9.76 -10.71
N VAL A 231 21.95 8.94 -10.68
CA VAL A 231 22.88 8.80 -9.54
C VAL A 231 23.56 10.14 -9.23
N SER A 232 24.11 10.81 -10.25
CA SER A 232 24.74 12.12 -10.10
C SER A 232 23.76 13.18 -9.56
N ALA A 233 22.52 13.21 -10.08
CA ALA A 233 21.48 14.13 -9.59
C ALA A 233 21.10 13.81 -8.13
N THR A 234 20.97 12.53 -7.78
CA THR A 234 20.65 12.07 -6.43
C THR A 234 21.73 12.47 -5.43
N ARG A 235 23.03 12.31 -5.78
CA ARG A 235 24.13 12.80 -4.94
C ARG A 235 24.05 14.31 -4.74
N GLN A 236 23.80 15.08 -5.79
CA GLN A 236 23.69 16.54 -5.71
C GLN A 236 22.59 17.00 -4.73
N VAL A 237 21.43 16.36 -4.74
CA VAL A 237 20.32 16.73 -3.84
C VAL A 237 20.55 16.25 -2.41
N THR A 238 21.11 15.05 -2.22
CA THR A 238 21.44 14.55 -0.87
C THR A 238 22.58 15.34 -0.24
N ASP A 239 23.55 15.84 -1.01
CA ASP A 239 24.59 16.74 -0.53
C ASP A 239 24.07 18.10 -0.06
N LYS A 240 22.87 18.49 -0.52
CA LYS A 240 22.13 19.67 -0.04
C LYS A 240 21.25 19.38 1.18
N GLY A 241 21.17 18.12 1.61
CA GLY A 241 20.38 17.69 2.75
C GLY A 241 18.93 17.30 2.41
N ILE A 242 18.58 17.23 1.12
CA ILE A 242 17.26 16.71 0.71
C ILE A 242 17.24 15.20 0.89
N PHE A 243 16.24 14.71 1.62
CA PHE A 243 16.07 13.28 1.81
C PHE A 243 15.60 12.61 0.51
N VAL A 244 16.25 11.53 0.14
CA VAL A 244 15.80 10.68 -0.96
C VAL A 244 15.47 9.31 -0.40
N VAL A 245 14.25 8.84 -0.67
CA VAL A 245 13.80 7.48 -0.34
C VAL A 245 13.56 6.76 -1.65
N ALA A 246 14.18 5.60 -1.83
CA ALA A 246 14.13 4.86 -3.09
C ALA A 246 13.83 3.38 -2.89
N ALA A 247 13.17 2.78 -3.88
CA ALA A 247 12.92 1.36 -3.93
C ALA A 247 14.24 0.57 -4.07
N ALA A 248 14.32 -0.57 -3.38
CA ALA A 248 15.47 -1.47 -3.52
C ALA A 248 15.51 -2.13 -4.91
N GLY A 249 14.36 -2.34 -5.53
CA GLY A 249 14.18 -3.10 -6.75
C GLY A 249 13.32 -4.34 -6.55
N ASN A 250 12.86 -4.93 -7.65
CA ASN A 250 11.91 -6.05 -7.64
C ASN A 250 12.44 -7.28 -8.42
N ASP A 251 13.74 -7.42 -8.54
CA ASP A 251 14.43 -8.49 -9.24
C ASP A 251 15.03 -9.56 -8.30
N GLY A 252 14.69 -9.48 -7.00
CA GLY A 252 15.12 -10.47 -6.00
C GLY A 252 14.84 -11.92 -6.38
N GLY A 253 15.57 -12.82 -5.78
CA GLY A 253 15.46 -14.27 -6.04
C GLY A 253 16.55 -14.79 -6.99
N PRO A 254 16.24 -15.73 -7.90
CA PRO A 254 17.25 -16.33 -8.77
C PRO A 254 17.86 -15.41 -9.82
N ASP A 255 17.14 -14.35 -10.17
CA ASP A 255 17.50 -13.37 -11.21
C ASP A 255 18.06 -12.07 -10.64
N ASP A 256 18.29 -12.01 -9.31
CA ASP A 256 18.84 -10.86 -8.60
C ASP A 256 20.25 -10.52 -9.13
N ASP A 257 20.47 -9.29 -9.53
CA ASP A 257 21.75 -8.82 -10.05
C ASP A 257 22.84 -8.63 -8.97
N GLY A 258 22.47 -8.80 -7.71
CA GLY A 258 23.35 -8.77 -6.54
C GLY A 258 23.54 -7.41 -5.89
N ASP A 259 22.76 -6.39 -6.29
CA ASP A 259 22.67 -5.11 -5.57
C ASP A 259 21.28 -4.49 -5.69
N VAL A 260 21.03 -3.45 -4.89
CA VAL A 260 19.80 -2.66 -4.98
C VAL A 260 19.81 -1.79 -6.22
N SER A 261 18.64 -1.58 -6.82
CA SER A 261 18.49 -0.75 -8.03
C SER A 261 19.04 0.68 -7.87
N SER A 262 19.58 1.22 -8.96
CA SER A 262 20.02 2.61 -9.06
C SER A 262 18.81 3.56 -9.26
N PRO A 263 18.72 4.73 -8.58
CA PRO A 263 19.74 5.37 -7.72
C PRO A 263 19.63 5.01 -6.21
N GLY A 264 18.87 3.98 -5.84
CA GLY A 264 18.82 3.49 -4.45
C GLY A 264 20.20 3.11 -3.89
N ASN A 265 21.12 2.68 -4.74
CA ASN A 265 22.50 2.34 -4.38
C ASN A 265 23.36 3.51 -3.90
N VAL A 266 22.91 4.77 -4.05
CA VAL A 266 23.63 5.96 -3.57
C VAL A 266 23.69 5.97 -2.04
N PRO A 267 24.86 6.25 -1.41
CA PRO A 267 25.05 6.09 0.04
C PRO A 267 24.02 6.78 0.92
N ARG A 268 23.71 8.06 0.70
CA ARG A 268 22.78 8.84 1.53
C ARG A 268 21.30 8.61 1.22
N VAL A 269 20.98 7.84 0.21
CA VAL A 269 19.59 7.43 -0.06
C VAL A 269 19.12 6.45 1.01
N ILE A 270 17.88 6.57 1.43
CA ILE A 270 17.20 5.53 2.23
C ILE A 270 16.58 4.56 1.25
N THR A 271 17.16 3.37 1.13
CA THR A 271 16.72 2.34 0.19
C THR A 271 15.89 1.31 0.91
N VAL A 272 14.72 1.04 0.38
CA VAL A 272 13.66 0.30 1.06
C VAL A 272 13.39 -1.01 0.36
N GLY A 273 13.60 -2.11 1.08
CA GLY A 273 13.13 -3.43 0.71
C GLY A 273 11.69 -3.67 1.17
N SER A 274 11.11 -4.77 0.75
CA SER A 274 9.70 -5.09 1.00
C SER A 274 9.52 -6.32 1.86
N HIS A 275 8.50 -6.30 2.74
CA HIS A 275 8.04 -7.46 3.50
C HIS A 275 6.52 -7.66 3.41
N ASP A 276 6.07 -8.89 3.68
CA ASP A 276 4.67 -9.27 3.75
C ASP A 276 4.08 -9.05 5.16
N ARG A 277 2.78 -9.28 5.31
CA ARG A 277 2.05 -9.17 6.58
C ARG A 277 2.53 -10.10 7.70
N PHE A 278 3.38 -11.06 7.40
CA PHE A 278 3.97 -11.99 8.38
C PHE A 278 5.39 -11.59 8.76
N GLY A 279 5.89 -10.47 8.23
CA GLY A 279 7.26 -10.00 8.43
C GLY A 279 8.30 -10.73 7.59
N ASN A 280 7.90 -11.58 6.63
CA ASN A 280 8.87 -12.22 5.74
C ASN A 280 9.30 -11.25 4.64
N VAL A 281 10.59 -11.24 4.33
CA VAL A 281 11.10 -10.51 3.16
C VAL A 281 10.37 -10.99 1.90
N TRP A 282 9.87 -10.05 1.10
CA TRP A 282 9.25 -10.37 -0.17
C TRP A 282 10.26 -11.02 -1.12
N SER A 283 9.88 -12.13 -1.73
CA SER A 283 10.79 -12.93 -2.56
C SER A 283 11.42 -12.18 -3.73
N ASN A 284 10.76 -11.13 -4.19
CA ASN A 284 11.24 -10.30 -5.29
C ASN A 284 11.91 -9.00 -4.81
N SER A 285 12.02 -8.75 -3.51
CA SER A 285 12.78 -7.62 -3.00
C SER A 285 14.26 -7.81 -3.32
N SER A 286 14.87 -6.85 -4.04
CA SER A 286 16.28 -6.92 -4.42
C SER A 286 17.20 -6.97 -3.21
N ILE A 287 18.32 -7.67 -3.36
CA ILE A 287 19.31 -7.90 -2.31
C ILE A 287 20.39 -6.83 -2.40
N GLY A 288 20.82 -6.30 -1.27
CA GLY A 288 21.91 -5.32 -1.25
C GLY A 288 23.28 -5.94 -1.26
N ASN A 289 24.24 -5.21 -1.84
CA ASN A 289 25.65 -5.56 -1.79
C ASN A 289 26.37 -4.78 -0.69
N ALA A 290 27.33 -5.42 -0.02
CA ALA A 290 28.20 -4.79 0.95
C ALA A 290 29.24 -3.83 0.31
N SER A 291 29.43 -3.89 -0.99
CA SER A 291 30.40 -3.10 -1.74
C SER A 291 29.73 -2.09 -2.63
N LEU A 292 30.25 -0.85 -2.68
CA LEU A 292 29.90 0.16 -3.67
C LEU A 292 30.51 -0.15 -5.05
N ASN A 293 31.72 -0.70 -5.00
CA ASN A 293 32.52 -1.17 -6.12
C ASN A 293 33.61 -2.09 -5.56
N LEU A 294 34.53 -2.63 -6.39
CA LEU A 294 35.57 -3.54 -5.94
C LEU A 294 36.52 -2.98 -4.86
N ASP A 295 36.65 -1.68 -4.78
CA ASP A 295 37.63 -0.99 -3.93
C ASP A 295 37.00 -0.34 -2.67
N GLU A 296 35.70 -0.09 -2.65
CA GLU A 296 35.00 0.61 -1.56
C GLU A 296 33.85 -0.24 -0.98
N SER A 297 33.97 -0.56 0.30
CA SER A 297 32.85 -1.17 1.04
C SER A 297 31.91 -0.11 1.60
N ARG A 298 30.61 -0.38 1.54
CA ARG A 298 29.60 0.43 2.21
C ARG A 298 29.82 0.41 3.72
N GLN A 299 29.61 1.53 4.35
CA GLN A 299 29.78 1.72 5.80
C GLN A 299 28.44 2.11 6.42
N HIS A 300 28.21 1.71 7.67
CA HIS A 300 27.09 2.25 8.46
C HIS A 300 27.10 3.79 8.48
N PRO A 301 25.98 4.48 8.23
CA PRO A 301 24.60 3.97 8.07
C PRO A 301 24.18 3.70 6.62
N ASN A 302 25.09 3.52 5.68
CA ASN A 302 24.83 3.49 4.22
C ASN A 302 24.90 2.06 3.63
N MET A 303 24.72 1.03 4.45
CA MET A 303 24.53 -0.35 3.97
C MET A 303 23.17 -0.48 3.28
N LYS A 304 23.06 -1.39 2.27
CA LYS A 304 21.86 -1.54 1.43
C LYS A 304 21.22 -2.94 1.52
N PRO A 305 19.86 -3.03 1.44
CA PRO A 305 18.93 -1.91 1.67
C PRO A 305 19.06 -1.43 3.11
N GLU A 306 18.58 -0.23 3.42
CA GLU A 306 18.63 0.25 4.81
C GLU A 306 17.55 -0.42 5.67
N ILE A 307 16.34 -0.57 5.14
CA ILE A 307 15.18 -0.97 5.95
C ILE A 307 14.20 -1.78 5.09
N LEU A 308 13.44 -2.66 5.72
CA LEU A 308 12.22 -3.23 5.15
C LEU A 308 11.00 -2.42 5.59
N ALA A 309 10.03 -2.28 4.71
CA ALA A 309 8.72 -1.73 5.04
C ALA A 309 7.60 -2.56 4.40
N PRO A 310 6.34 -2.41 4.84
CA PRO A 310 5.22 -3.10 4.21
C PRO A 310 5.14 -2.81 2.72
N GLY A 311 5.02 -3.84 1.89
CA GLY A 311 4.94 -3.65 0.45
C GLY A 311 4.34 -4.84 -0.29
N VAL A 312 3.61 -5.73 0.40
CA VAL A 312 2.95 -6.88 -0.24
C VAL A 312 1.45 -6.83 0.01
N GLN A 313 0.67 -6.85 -1.07
CA GLN A 313 -0.79 -6.74 -1.03
C GLN A 313 -1.28 -5.45 -0.36
N ILE A 314 -0.68 -4.33 -0.72
CA ILE A 314 -1.07 -3.00 -0.25
C ILE A 314 -2.19 -2.45 -1.11
N ILE A 315 -3.28 -2.01 -0.47
CA ILE A 315 -4.43 -1.43 -1.17
C ILE A 315 -4.22 0.06 -1.40
N SER A 316 -4.41 0.51 -2.64
CA SER A 316 -4.33 1.92 -3.01
C SER A 316 -5.22 2.28 -4.19
N ALA A 317 -5.24 3.57 -4.51
CA ALA A 317 -5.94 4.14 -5.65
C ALA A 317 -5.34 3.66 -6.97
N GLY A 318 -6.14 3.20 -7.91
CA GLY A 318 -5.70 2.70 -9.20
C GLY A 318 -6.54 3.23 -10.36
N GLU A 319 -6.52 2.55 -11.46
CA GLU A 319 -7.22 2.95 -12.68
C GLU A 319 -8.75 3.00 -12.51
N GLN A 320 -9.39 3.88 -13.29
CA GLN A 320 -10.85 3.93 -13.42
C GLN A 320 -11.59 4.14 -12.07
N ASN A 321 -10.98 4.87 -11.16
CA ASN A 321 -11.50 5.11 -9.81
C ASN A 321 -11.73 3.82 -9.01
N ALA A 322 -10.93 2.79 -9.26
CA ALA A 322 -10.98 1.53 -8.52
C ALA A 322 -9.79 1.41 -7.54
N TRP A 323 -9.99 0.61 -6.51
CA TRP A 323 -8.95 0.29 -5.53
C TRP A 323 -8.26 -1.00 -5.95
N TYR A 324 -6.93 -0.97 -5.96
CA TYR A 324 -6.10 -2.09 -6.37
C TYR A 324 -5.21 -2.54 -5.22
N SER A 325 -4.86 -3.81 -5.23
CA SER A 325 -3.84 -4.37 -4.35
C SER A 325 -2.55 -4.50 -5.13
N SER A 326 -1.52 -3.81 -4.71
CA SER A 326 -0.18 -3.85 -5.31
C SER A 326 0.83 -4.58 -4.43
N SER A 327 1.97 -4.96 -5.00
CA SER A 327 3.10 -5.52 -4.27
C SER A 327 4.40 -5.09 -4.92
N GLY A 328 5.27 -4.46 -4.16
CA GLY A 328 6.55 -3.97 -4.64
C GLY A 328 7.35 -3.23 -3.58
N THR A 329 8.64 -3.07 -3.82
CA THR A 329 9.49 -2.16 -3.03
C THR A 329 9.10 -0.70 -3.25
N SER A 330 8.33 -0.42 -4.32
CA SER A 330 7.68 0.87 -4.59
C SER A 330 6.71 1.26 -3.48
N ASP A 331 5.80 0.34 -3.09
CA ASP A 331 4.85 0.52 -1.99
C ASP A 331 5.59 0.81 -0.68
N SER A 332 6.59 -0.01 -0.37
CA SER A 332 7.44 0.13 0.82
C SER A 332 8.14 1.48 0.90
N THR A 333 8.61 1.99 -0.25
CA THR A 333 9.26 3.31 -0.36
C THR A 333 8.32 4.42 0.10
N VAL A 334 7.04 4.35 -0.25
CA VAL A 334 6.06 5.35 0.14
C VAL A 334 5.74 5.30 1.64
N PHE A 335 5.70 4.11 2.24
CA PHE A 335 5.57 3.97 3.70
C PHE A 335 6.70 4.67 4.44
N VAL A 336 7.95 4.49 3.99
CA VAL A 336 9.13 5.14 4.60
C VAL A 336 9.15 6.64 4.33
N ALA A 337 8.86 7.08 3.11
CA ALA A 337 8.81 8.50 2.73
C ALA A 337 7.71 9.24 3.51
N GLY A 338 6.54 8.63 3.65
CA GLY A 338 5.44 9.16 4.45
C GLY A 338 5.76 9.22 5.94
N SER A 339 6.35 8.16 6.52
CA SER A 339 6.79 8.16 7.93
C SER A 339 7.82 9.26 8.19
N LEU A 340 8.77 9.45 7.28
CA LEU A 340 9.72 10.54 7.36
C LEU A 340 9.02 11.91 7.32
N ALA A 341 7.98 12.06 6.49
CA ALA A 341 7.21 13.29 6.44
C ALA A 341 6.50 13.58 7.78
N LEU A 342 5.93 12.56 8.45
CA LEU A 342 5.36 12.72 9.79
C LEU A 342 6.42 13.17 10.80
N ILE A 343 7.62 12.59 10.74
CA ILE A 343 8.75 12.93 11.62
C ILE A 343 9.23 14.38 11.35
N LEU A 344 9.41 14.77 10.10
CA LEU A 344 9.85 16.12 9.74
C LEU A 344 8.81 17.21 10.03
N GLN A 345 7.53 16.87 10.14
CA GLN A 345 6.49 17.77 10.64
C GLN A 345 6.77 18.18 12.09
N GLU A 346 7.12 17.22 12.95
CA GLU A 346 7.40 17.48 14.35
C GLU A 346 8.79 18.08 14.58
N PHE A 347 9.77 17.66 13.78
CA PHE A 347 11.17 18.10 13.91
C PHE A 347 11.63 18.91 12.69
N PRO A 348 11.08 20.12 12.45
CA PRO A 348 11.39 20.92 11.27
C PRO A 348 12.86 21.36 11.17
N GLN A 349 13.61 21.34 12.28
CA GLN A 349 15.06 21.60 12.31
C GLN A 349 15.87 20.54 11.56
N LEU A 350 15.31 19.34 11.32
CA LEU A 350 15.95 18.27 10.55
C LEU A 350 15.76 18.41 9.04
N LYS A 351 14.94 19.36 8.58
CA LYS A 351 14.68 19.58 7.16
C LYS A 351 15.89 20.16 6.42
N PRO A 352 15.95 20.01 5.07
CA PRO A 352 16.99 20.64 4.27
C PRO A 352 17.08 22.15 4.54
N SER A 353 18.30 22.65 4.64
CA SER A 353 18.57 24.08 4.75
C SER A 353 19.68 24.47 3.75
N SER A 354 19.77 25.77 3.43
CA SER A 354 20.79 26.28 2.52
C SER A 354 22.23 26.05 2.99
N ASN A 355 22.39 25.73 4.27
CA ASN A 355 23.70 25.45 4.87
C ASN A 355 23.88 23.96 5.22
N SER A 356 22.92 23.10 4.88
CA SER A 356 23.01 21.67 5.08
C SER A 356 24.04 21.06 4.15
N ASN A 357 24.84 20.16 4.67
CA ASN A 357 25.80 19.35 3.92
C ASN A 357 25.47 17.86 3.98
N GLY A 358 24.20 17.52 4.21
CA GLY A 358 23.71 16.16 4.35
C GLY A 358 23.94 15.52 5.72
N SER A 359 24.47 16.25 6.72
CA SER A 359 24.69 15.71 8.05
C SER A 359 23.38 15.29 8.75
N CYS A 360 22.30 16.02 8.53
CA CYS A 360 20.96 15.65 9.03
C CYS A 360 20.47 14.34 8.41
N ILE A 361 20.78 14.06 7.16
CA ILE A 361 20.43 12.78 6.53
C ILE A 361 21.12 11.64 7.27
N ASP A 362 22.42 11.75 7.51
CA ASP A 362 23.17 10.70 8.21
C ASP A 362 22.66 10.48 9.64
N ALA A 363 22.29 11.56 10.35
CA ALA A 363 21.72 11.50 11.69
C ALA A 363 20.33 10.84 11.69
N VAL A 364 19.45 11.22 10.76
CA VAL A 364 18.09 10.67 10.64
C VAL A 364 18.13 9.21 10.18
N LYS A 365 19.04 8.84 9.27
CA LYS A 365 19.31 7.43 8.91
C LYS A 365 19.81 6.64 10.12
N GLY A 366 20.73 7.19 10.90
CA GLY A 366 21.21 6.58 12.14
C GLY A 366 20.06 6.34 13.14
N ALA A 367 19.16 7.30 13.29
CA ALA A 367 17.95 7.15 14.12
C ALA A 367 17.01 6.04 13.58
N LEU A 368 16.82 5.95 12.25
CA LEU A 368 16.05 4.87 11.63
C LEU A 368 16.65 3.51 11.99
N MET A 369 17.95 3.33 11.86
CA MET A 369 18.59 2.05 12.16
C MET A 369 18.57 1.72 13.66
N ASN A 370 18.69 2.72 14.53
CA ASN A 370 18.57 2.51 15.96
C ASN A 370 17.15 2.11 16.37
N SER A 371 16.13 2.52 15.62
CA SER A 371 14.74 2.16 15.89
C SER A 371 14.44 0.68 15.72
N THR A 372 15.25 -0.04 14.93
CA THR A 372 15.08 -1.47 14.68
C THR A 372 15.70 -2.37 15.74
N THR A 373 16.43 -1.81 16.68
CA THR A 373 17.18 -2.57 17.69
C THR A 373 16.51 -2.50 19.07
N THR A 374 16.77 -3.52 19.89
CA THR A 374 16.52 -3.42 21.34
C THR A 374 17.61 -2.56 21.99
N GLN A 375 17.26 -1.85 23.09
CA GLN A 375 18.17 -0.96 23.78
C GLN A 375 19.55 -1.60 24.05
N ASN A 376 20.61 -0.86 23.74
CA ASN A 376 22.05 -1.19 23.97
C ASN A 376 22.63 -2.29 23.03
N VAL A 377 22.01 -2.61 21.92
CA VAL A 377 22.59 -3.48 20.90
C VAL A 377 22.89 -2.63 19.66
N ALA A 378 24.11 -2.74 19.12
CA ALA A 378 24.44 -2.07 17.86
C ALA A 378 23.61 -2.64 16.71
N PRO A 379 23.10 -1.82 15.79
CA PRO A 379 22.38 -2.28 14.61
C PRO A 379 23.25 -3.25 13.81
N ILE A 380 22.69 -4.41 13.47
CA ILE A 380 23.34 -5.40 12.61
C ILE A 380 22.61 -5.33 11.26
N HIS A 381 23.39 -5.23 10.19
CA HIS A 381 22.86 -5.19 8.85
C HIS A 381 22.89 -6.58 8.20
N ASP A 382 21.80 -6.91 7.50
CA ASP A 382 21.69 -8.07 6.61
C ASP A 382 21.39 -7.59 5.18
N SER A 383 21.91 -8.28 4.17
CA SER A 383 21.77 -7.85 2.76
C SER A 383 20.34 -7.96 2.21
N LYS A 384 19.44 -8.70 2.86
CA LYS A 384 18.03 -8.84 2.48
C LYS A 384 17.11 -8.03 3.39
N GLU A 385 17.39 -8.06 4.69
CA GLU A 385 16.53 -7.46 5.72
C GLU A 385 16.92 -6.03 6.05
N GLY A 386 18.07 -5.56 5.54
CA GLY A 386 18.63 -4.28 5.96
C GLY A 386 18.98 -4.29 7.43
N TYR A 387 18.63 -3.23 8.14
CA TYR A 387 18.77 -3.16 9.60
C TYR A 387 17.51 -3.69 10.33
N GLY A 388 16.46 -4.09 9.60
CA GLY A 388 15.22 -4.63 10.13
C GLY A 388 13.98 -4.03 9.51
N VAL A 389 12.86 -4.04 10.22
CA VAL A 389 11.55 -3.60 9.75
C VAL A 389 11.25 -2.19 10.27
N LEU A 390 10.59 -1.38 9.45
CA LEU A 390 10.12 -0.03 9.79
C LEU A 390 9.22 -0.06 11.05
N ASP A 391 9.60 0.76 12.03
CA ASP A 391 8.79 1.13 13.18
C ASP A 391 8.84 2.66 13.31
N ALA A 392 7.84 3.32 12.76
CA ALA A 392 7.81 4.77 12.64
C ALA A 392 7.71 5.46 14.02
N GLU A 393 7.05 4.83 15.00
CA GLU A 393 7.00 5.37 16.37
C GLU A 393 8.36 5.36 17.01
N LYS A 394 9.09 4.23 16.93
CA LYS A 394 10.45 4.17 17.46
C LYS A 394 11.40 5.09 16.69
N TRP A 395 11.25 5.18 15.37
CA TRP A 395 12.03 6.13 14.58
C TRP A 395 11.81 7.57 15.03
N TYR A 396 10.56 7.96 15.26
CA TYR A 396 10.20 9.25 15.83
C TYR A 396 10.90 9.47 17.21
N GLN A 397 10.88 8.47 18.09
CA GLN A 397 11.52 8.52 19.40
C GLN A 397 13.04 8.69 19.28
N GLU A 398 13.70 8.00 18.34
CA GLU A 398 15.13 8.17 18.09
C GLU A 398 15.43 9.52 17.42
N ALA A 399 14.61 9.97 16.48
CA ALA A 399 14.75 11.27 15.84
C ALA A 399 14.63 12.43 16.82
N SER A 400 13.79 12.31 17.87
CA SER A 400 13.64 13.31 18.93
C SER A 400 14.93 13.59 19.71
N LYS A 401 15.92 12.67 19.65
CA LYS A 401 17.22 12.80 20.32
C LYS A 401 18.25 13.53 19.48
N ILE A 402 17.95 13.77 18.19
CA ILE A 402 18.84 14.49 17.27
C ILE A 402 18.79 15.98 17.63
N GLY A 403 19.94 16.55 17.88
CA GLY A 403 20.08 18.01 18.04
C GLY A 403 20.12 18.74 16.69
N ASP A 404 20.65 19.96 16.72
CA ASP A 404 20.95 20.67 15.49
C ASP A 404 22.06 19.93 14.73
N CYS A 405 21.79 19.55 13.52
CA CYS A 405 22.72 18.91 12.60
C CYS A 405 23.11 19.80 11.43
#